data_e69e831072520679338df42ff8c89765
#
_entry.id   e69e831072520679338df42ff8c89765
#
_cell.length_a   1.000
_cell.length_b   1.000
_cell.length_c   1.000
_cell.angle_alpha   90.00
_cell.angle_beta   90.00
_cell.angle_gamma   90.00
#
_symmetry.space_group_name_H-M   'P 1'
#
loop_
_entity.id
_entity.type
_entity.pdbx_description
1 polymer ?
#
loop_
_entity_poly.entity_id
_entity_poly.type
_entity_poly.pdbx_seq_one_letter_code
_entity_poly.pdbx_strand_id
1 'polypeptide(L)'
;MHYIELEKDLLYQNDKLAENIRKNMDDHRIFVLNIMSAPGAGKTSLLEAVIPELLKKYRVAVIEGDIQGSADADRLAKFNINVHQINTHSLCHLEASMIERALVNFDLHKIDCLIVENVGNLVCPADFLLGEDEVMMVVSVSEGHDKPHKYPVMFSKADVIILNKMDIIESTNFDMDIFYKQVRALNRDAEIIEVSATKGSNIDRLVHHIEHGIQHKKGHHHHHGHGDHHHH
;
A
#
# COMPACT_ATOMS: atom_id res chain seq x y z
N MET A 1 -19.55 -0.21 28.29
CA MET A 1 -20.27 0.07 27.04
C MET A 1 -19.73 1.29 26.27
N HIS A 2 -19.25 2.35 26.91
CA HIS A 2 -18.74 3.55 26.19
C HIS A 2 -17.52 3.34 25.29
N TYR A 3 -16.64 2.39 25.53
CA TYR A 3 -15.43 2.17 24.72
C TYR A 3 -15.74 1.68 23.29
N ILE A 4 -16.73 0.82 23.11
CA ILE A 4 -17.11 0.25 21.80
C ILE A 4 -17.79 1.32 20.89
N GLU A 5 -18.51 2.26 21.48
CA GLU A 5 -19.13 3.37 20.74
C GLU A 5 -18.09 4.38 20.26
N LEU A 6 -17.11 4.72 21.11
CA LEU A 6 -16.01 5.63 20.76
C LEU A 6 -15.13 5.08 19.61
N GLU A 7 -14.81 3.80 19.65
CA GLU A 7 -14.01 3.14 18.61
C GLU A 7 -14.75 3.12 17.26
N LYS A 8 -16.05 2.83 17.26
CA LYS A 8 -16.88 2.88 16.05
C LYS A 8 -16.99 4.29 15.49
N ASP A 9 -17.11 5.31 16.33
CA ASP A 9 -17.19 6.70 15.92
C ASP A 9 -15.86 7.17 15.29
N LEU A 10 -14.72 6.74 15.85
CA LEU A 10 -13.40 7.05 15.31
C LEU A 10 -13.18 6.40 13.94
N LEU A 11 -13.51 5.12 13.78
CA LEU A 11 -13.41 4.43 12.49
C LEU A 11 -14.33 5.05 11.45
N TYR A 12 -15.57 5.38 11.81
CA TYR A 12 -16.51 6.04 10.92
C TYR A 12 -16.01 7.41 10.44
N GLN A 13 -15.38 8.20 11.32
CA GLN A 13 -14.80 9.49 10.95
C GLN A 13 -13.58 9.31 10.04
N ASN A 14 -12.74 8.30 10.33
CA ASN A 14 -11.62 7.94 9.48
C ASN A 14 -12.09 7.56 8.07
N ASP A 15 -13.10 6.71 7.96
CA ASP A 15 -13.61 6.23 6.68
C ASP A 15 -14.17 7.36 5.83
N LYS A 16 -14.92 8.28 6.43
CA LYS A 16 -15.39 9.49 5.72
C LYS A 16 -14.25 10.34 5.18
N LEU A 17 -13.19 10.50 5.97
CA LEU A 17 -12.03 11.26 5.55
C LEU A 17 -11.25 10.53 4.46
N ALA A 18 -11.11 9.21 4.56
CA ALA A 18 -10.54 8.36 3.54
C ALA A 18 -11.30 8.45 2.21
N GLU A 19 -12.64 8.46 2.24
CA GLU A 19 -13.47 8.69 1.05
C GLU A 19 -13.19 10.04 0.39
N ASN A 20 -13.02 11.11 1.17
CA ASN A 20 -12.68 12.44 0.64
C ASN A 20 -11.28 12.45 0.01
N ILE A 21 -10.30 11.80 0.66
CA ILE A 21 -8.95 11.63 0.11
C ILE A 21 -9.04 10.85 -1.21
N ARG A 22 -9.77 9.75 -1.22
CA ARG A 22 -9.97 8.93 -2.43
C ARG A 22 -10.50 9.76 -3.58
N LYS A 23 -11.58 10.53 -3.33
CA LYS A 23 -12.15 11.40 -4.33
C LYS A 23 -11.16 12.46 -4.84
N ASN A 24 -10.39 13.06 -3.95
CA ASN A 24 -9.35 14.02 -4.34
C ASN A 24 -8.29 13.37 -5.24
N MET A 25 -7.86 12.13 -4.91
CA MET A 25 -6.91 11.38 -5.75
C MET A 25 -7.52 10.97 -7.09
N ASP A 26 -8.83 10.64 -7.13
CA ASP A 26 -9.58 10.35 -8.36
C ASP A 26 -9.62 11.57 -9.27
N ASP A 27 -9.93 12.74 -8.74
CA ASP A 27 -9.99 14.02 -9.48
C ASP A 27 -8.64 14.37 -10.11
N HIS A 28 -7.54 14.00 -9.46
CA HIS A 28 -6.16 14.19 -9.96
C HIS A 28 -5.61 12.98 -10.75
N ARG A 29 -6.37 11.87 -10.84
CA ARG A 29 -5.95 10.62 -11.49
C ARG A 29 -4.67 10.03 -10.90
N ILE A 30 -4.51 10.12 -9.59
CA ILE A 30 -3.38 9.59 -8.85
C ILE A 30 -3.75 8.20 -8.34
N PHE A 31 -2.96 7.20 -8.70
CA PHE A 31 -3.07 5.86 -8.13
C PHE A 31 -2.43 5.84 -6.75
N VAL A 32 -3.19 5.42 -5.74
CA VAL A 32 -2.73 5.36 -4.34
C VAL A 32 -2.53 3.91 -3.93
N LEU A 33 -1.30 3.55 -3.61
CA LEU A 33 -0.89 2.23 -3.15
C LEU A 33 -0.54 2.27 -1.67
N ASN A 34 -1.28 1.53 -0.84
CA ASN A 34 -1.00 1.40 0.59
C ASN A 34 -0.21 0.10 0.84
N ILE A 35 1.03 0.20 1.34
CA ILE A 35 1.91 -0.94 1.59
C ILE A 35 1.94 -1.26 3.08
N MET A 36 1.49 -2.46 3.42
CA MET A 36 1.41 -2.97 4.78
C MET A 36 2.32 -4.18 4.97
N SER A 37 2.90 -4.34 6.15
CA SER A 37 3.71 -5.52 6.50
C SER A 37 3.98 -5.61 8.00
N ALA A 38 4.54 -6.75 8.44
CA ALA A 38 5.28 -6.79 9.70
C ALA A 38 6.58 -5.96 9.62
N PRO A 39 7.14 -5.54 10.77
CA PRO A 39 8.47 -4.98 10.80
C PRO A 39 9.50 -5.95 10.21
N GLY A 40 10.42 -5.44 9.40
CA GLY A 40 11.49 -6.26 8.81
C GLY A 40 11.09 -7.14 7.64
N ALA A 41 9.85 -7.10 7.13
CA ALA A 41 9.44 -7.81 5.91
C ALA A 41 10.13 -7.30 4.63
N GLY A 42 10.65 -6.07 4.67
CA GLY A 42 11.45 -5.50 3.60
C GLY A 42 10.70 -4.53 2.70
N LYS A 43 9.68 -3.80 3.21
CA LYS A 43 8.94 -2.76 2.46
C LYS A 43 9.87 -1.77 1.78
N THR A 44 10.70 -1.08 2.56
CA THR A 44 11.62 -0.04 2.06
C THR A 44 12.60 -0.61 1.03
N SER A 45 13.14 -1.82 1.26
CA SER A 45 14.03 -2.47 0.28
C SER A 45 13.29 -2.84 -1.01
N LEU A 46 12.02 -3.20 -0.91
CA LEU A 46 11.16 -3.44 -2.06
C LEU A 46 10.94 -2.14 -2.85
N LEU A 47 10.63 -1.05 -2.16
CA LEU A 47 10.47 0.27 -2.77
C LEU A 47 11.76 0.77 -3.44
N GLU A 48 12.93 0.53 -2.82
CA GLU A 48 14.23 0.84 -3.44
C GLU A 48 14.46 0.11 -4.76
N ALA A 49 13.91 -1.09 -4.93
CA ALA A 49 13.99 -1.85 -6.17
C ALA A 49 12.95 -1.41 -7.21
N VAL A 50 11.75 -1.03 -6.77
CA VAL A 50 10.60 -0.72 -7.64
C VAL A 50 10.61 0.73 -8.13
N ILE A 51 10.90 1.70 -7.26
CA ILE A 51 10.80 3.12 -7.55
C ILE A 51 11.64 3.54 -8.77
N PRO A 52 12.92 3.13 -8.91
CA PRO A 52 13.72 3.50 -10.08
C PRO A 52 13.11 3.04 -11.41
N GLU A 53 12.43 1.90 -11.41
CA GLU A 53 11.77 1.38 -12.61
C GLU A 53 10.51 2.18 -12.95
N LEU A 54 9.69 2.51 -11.94
CA LEU A 54 8.50 3.34 -12.13
C LEU A 54 8.85 4.75 -12.60
N LEU A 55 9.95 5.34 -12.10
CA LEU A 55 10.39 6.69 -12.47
C LEU A 55 10.79 6.83 -13.93
N LYS A 56 11.01 5.74 -14.65
CA LYS A 56 11.25 5.77 -16.12
C LYS A 56 10.03 6.27 -16.89
N LYS A 57 8.81 6.16 -16.31
CA LYS A 57 7.55 6.44 -17.00
C LYS A 57 6.58 7.31 -16.20
N TYR A 58 6.68 7.30 -14.86
CA TYR A 58 5.69 7.91 -13.97
C TYR A 58 6.35 8.81 -12.94
N ARG A 59 5.57 9.75 -12.44
CA ARG A 59 5.94 10.65 -11.35
C ARG A 59 5.45 10.02 -10.05
N VAL A 60 6.38 9.61 -9.22
CA VAL A 60 6.12 8.90 -7.95
C VAL A 60 6.37 9.83 -6.77
N ALA A 61 5.50 9.76 -5.78
CA ALA A 61 5.67 10.38 -4.48
C ALA A 61 5.43 9.35 -3.38
N VAL A 62 6.02 9.55 -2.19
CA VAL A 62 5.90 8.62 -1.07
C VAL A 62 5.51 9.35 0.20
N ILE A 63 4.55 8.79 0.92
CA ILE A 63 4.31 9.08 2.33
C ILE A 63 4.82 7.87 3.12
N GLU A 64 5.75 8.12 4.04
CA GLU A 64 6.36 7.09 4.88
C GLU A 64 5.88 7.25 6.32
N GLY A 65 5.27 6.20 6.88
CA GLY A 65 4.81 6.16 8.27
C GLY A 65 5.74 5.36 9.16
N ASP A 66 6.35 6.02 10.15
CA ASP A 66 7.18 5.34 11.15
C ASP A 66 6.85 5.83 12.56
N ILE A 67 7.19 5.01 13.56
CA ILE A 67 6.99 5.34 14.98
C ILE A 67 8.00 6.41 15.40
N GLN A 68 9.26 6.31 15.03
CA GLN A 68 10.35 7.18 15.49
C GLN A 68 11.58 7.18 14.57
N GLY A 69 11.50 7.26 13.30
CA GLY A 69 12.71 7.23 12.48
C GLY A 69 12.63 8.14 11.26
N SER A 70 13.76 8.39 10.61
CA SER A 70 13.84 9.00 9.28
C SER A 70 14.64 8.14 8.31
N ALA A 71 15.16 7.02 8.78
CA ALA A 71 16.09 6.21 8.01
C ALA A 71 15.49 5.68 6.71
N ASP A 72 14.23 5.27 6.72
CA ASP A 72 13.56 4.75 5.53
C ASP A 72 13.16 5.88 4.57
N ALA A 73 12.70 7.01 5.08
CA ALA A 73 12.47 8.21 4.25
C ALA A 73 13.76 8.70 3.59
N ASP A 74 14.89 8.74 4.33
CA ASP A 74 16.20 9.14 3.81
C ASP A 74 16.71 8.19 2.70
N ARG A 75 16.41 6.89 2.83
CA ARG A 75 16.72 5.88 1.81
C ARG A 75 15.97 6.13 0.51
N LEU A 76 14.72 6.56 0.58
CA LEU A 76 13.88 6.83 -0.60
C LEU A 76 14.15 8.21 -1.20
N ALA A 77 14.50 9.21 -0.39
CA ALA A 77 14.79 10.56 -0.85
C ALA A 77 15.98 10.61 -1.86
N LYS A 78 16.90 9.63 -1.81
CA LYS A 78 18.01 9.52 -2.77
C LYS A 78 17.58 9.36 -4.24
N PHE A 79 16.33 8.95 -4.49
CA PHE A 79 15.78 8.84 -5.85
C PHE A 79 15.25 10.16 -6.40
N ASN A 80 15.44 11.27 -5.68
CA ASN A 80 15.00 12.61 -6.07
C ASN A 80 13.48 12.70 -6.29
N ILE A 81 12.74 11.98 -5.48
CA ILE A 81 11.28 12.01 -5.40
C ILE A 81 10.81 12.82 -4.18
N ASN A 82 9.54 13.24 -4.20
CA ASN A 82 8.96 13.85 -3.01
C ASN A 82 8.61 12.76 -1.98
N VAL A 83 9.30 12.78 -0.84
CA VAL A 83 9.04 11.90 0.30
C VAL A 83 8.59 12.74 1.48
N HIS A 84 7.46 12.42 2.06
CA HIS A 84 6.97 13.05 3.29
C HIS A 84 6.86 12.02 4.39
N GLN A 85 7.60 12.24 5.48
CA GLN A 85 7.58 11.33 6.62
C GLN A 85 6.54 11.77 7.64
N ILE A 86 5.78 10.79 8.14
CA ILE A 86 4.85 10.94 9.26
C ILE A 86 5.38 10.16 10.46
N ASN A 87 5.80 10.88 11.48
CA ASN A 87 6.14 10.26 12.76
C ASN A 87 4.86 10.08 13.59
N THR A 88 4.48 8.83 13.80
CA THR A 88 3.26 8.50 14.55
C THR A 88 3.45 8.49 16.07
N HIS A 89 4.71 8.60 16.54
CA HIS A 89 5.16 8.59 17.94
C HIS A 89 4.73 7.35 18.73
N SER A 90 3.45 7.11 18.88
CA SER A 90 2.91 6.00 19.69
C SER A 90 1.88 5.16 18.95
N LEU A 91 1.43 5.60 17.78
CA LEU A 91 0.45 4.86 16.99
C LEU A 91 1.16 3.83 16.11
N CYS A 92 0.59 2.65 16.05
CA CYS A 92 1.11 1.53 15.27
C CYS A 92 0.50 1.45 13.86
N HIS A 93 -0.14 2.54 13.39
CA HIS A 93 -0.78 2.67 12.09
C HIS A 93 -0.86 4.13 11.66
N LEU A 94 -1.12 4.36 10.38
CA LEU A 94 -1.52 5.65 9.85
C LEU A 94 -3.05 5.77 9.84
N GLU A 95 -3.53 7.00 9.98
CA GLU A 95 -4.94 7.38 9.87
C GLU A 95 -5.14 8.33 8.69
N ALA A 96 -6.36 8.38 8.14
CA ALA A 96 -6.72 9.28 7.05
C ALA A 96 -6.41 10.75 7.37
N SER A 97 -6.57 11.16 8.63
CA SER A 97 -6.25 12.52 9.09
C SER A 97 -4.76 12.86 8.96
N MET A 98 -3.89 11.88 9.07
CA MET A 98 -2.44 12.06 8.89
C MET A 98 -2.09 12.18 7.42
N ILE A 99 -2.73 11.37 6.57
CA ILE A 99 -2.56 11.44 5.10
C ILE A 99 -3.05 12.81 4.60
N GLU A 100 -4.24 13.26 4.99
CA GLU A 100 -4.76 14.58 4.60
C GLU A 100 -3.77 15.71 4.92
N ARG A 101 -3.21 15.71 6.12
CA ARG A 101 -2.19 16.69 6.52
C ARG A 101 -0.90 16.58 5.74
N ALA A 102 -0.49 15.36 5.38
CA ALA A 102 0.70 15.15 4.57
C ALA A 102 0.52 15.66 3.14
N LEU A 103 -0.68 15.48 2.56
CA LEU A 103 -0.99 15.84 1.18
C LEU A 103 -0.80 17.33 0.87
N VAL A 104 -0.87 18.22 1.86
CA VAL A 104 -0.63 19.67 1.66
C VAL A 104 0.83 19.98 1.23
N ASN A 105 1.75 19.04 1.42
CA ASN A 105 3.16 19.18 1.04
C ASN A 105 3.45 18.71 -0.39
N PHE A 106 2.43 18.25 -1.12
CA PHE A 106 2.59 17.70 -2.47
C PHE A 106 1.89 18.57 -3.52
N ASP A 107 2.53 18.76 -4.66
CA ASP A 107 1.88 19.25 -5.87
C ASP A 107 1.21 18.07 -6.59
N LEU A 108 -0.08 17.86 -6.34
CA LEU A 108 -0.84 16.72 -6.85
C LEU A 108 -0.85 16.66 -8.39
N HIS A 109 -0.72 17.80 -9.08
CA HIS A 109 -0.63 17.82 -10.54
C HIS A 109 0.67 17.20 -11.09
N LYS A 110 1.66 16.95 -10.22
CA LYS A 110 2.95 16.36 -10.56
C LYS A 110 3.12 14.94 -10.06
N ILE A 111 2.03 14.25 -9.73
CA ILE A 111 2.05 12.87 -9.21
C ILE A 111 1.16 12.00 -10.08
N ASP A 112 1.65 10.83 -10.43
CA ASP A 112 0.89 9.78 -11.10
C ASP A 112 0.60 8.62 -10.14
N CYS A 113 1.52 8.38 -9.19
CA CYS A 113 1.43 7.33 -8.19
C CYS A 113 1.87 7.88 -6.83
N LEU A 114 1.01 7.73 -5.83
CA LEU A 114 1.31 8.00 -4.43
C LEU A 114 1.43 6.67 -3.70
N ILE A 115 2.61 6.39 -3.17
CA ILE A 115 2.86 5.21 -2.35
C ILE A 115 2.78 5.63 -0.89
N VAL A 116 1.97 4.94 -0.11
CA VAL A 116 1.91 5.08 1.35
C VAL A 116 2.59 3.86 1.96
N GLU A 117 3.79 4.01 2.50
CA GLU A 117 4.44 2.99 3.30
C GLU A 117 3.91 3.07 4.73
N ASN A 118 3.05 2.13 5.11
CA ASN A 118 2.43 2.12 6.44
C ASN A 118 3.39 1.64 7.51
N VAL A 119 3.11 1.97 8.77
CA VAL A 119 3.86 1.49 9.93
C VAL A 119 3.93 -0.04 9.92
N GLY A 120 5.10 -0.58 10.27
CA GLY A 120 5.30 -2.03 10.34
C GLY A 120 4.44 -2.68 11.43
N ASN A 121 3.24 -3.14 11.06
CA ASN A 121 2.28 -3.82 11.92
C ASN A 121 1.28 -4.63 11.07
N LEU A 122 0.87 -5.81 11.56
CA LEU A 122 -0.09 -6.70 10.88
C LEU A 122 -1.50 -6.68 11.48
N VAL A 123 -1.78 -5.83 12.46
CA VAL A 123 -3.08 -5.76 13.16
C VAL A 123 -3.73 -4.41 12.91
N CYS A 124 -3.20 -3.36 13.49
CA CYS A 124 -3.84 -2.05 13.51
C CYS A 124 -4.07 -1.44 12.10
N PRO A 125 -3.13 -1.49 11.15
CA PRO A 125 -3.34 -0.86 9.83
C PRO A 125 -4.51 -1.45 9.03
N ALA A 126 -4.91 -2.69 9.33
CA ALA A 126 -6.01 -3.33 8.61
C ALA A 126 -7.37 -2.65 8.83
N ASP A 127 -7.54 -1.90 9.90
CA ASP A 127 -8.84 -1.30 10.25
C ASP A 127 -9.00 0.15 9.77
N PHE A 128 -7.91 0.78 9.30
CA PHE A 128 -7.91 2.19 8.91
C PHE A 128 -7.71 2.36 7.40
N LEU A 129 -8.77 2.78 6.70
CA LEU A 129 -8.69 3.19 5.31
C LEU A 129 -7.94 4.53 5.20
N LEU A 130 -7.10 4.68 4.18
CA LEU A 130 -6.30 5.88 3.92
C LEU A 130 -6.70 6.61 2.64
N GLY A 131 -7.71 6.08 1.91
CA GLY A 131 -8.12 6.55 0.59
C GLY A 131 -7.34 5.90 -0.56
N GLU A 132 -6.75 4.75 -0.29
CA GLU A 132 -5.99 3.95 -1.25
C GLU A 132 -6.84 3.30 -2.32
N ASP A 133 -6.26 3.12 -3.52
CA ASP A 133 -6.81 2.31 -4.61
C ASP A 133 -6.56 0.81 -4.37
N GLU A 134 -5.42 0.48 -3.79
CA GLU A 134 -4.95 -0.88 -3.62
C GLU A 134 -4.18 -1.05 -2.32
N VAL A 135 -4.42 -2.15 -1.64
CA VAL A 135 -3.67 -2.61 -0.46
C VAL A 135 -2.69 -3.69 -0.87
N MET A 136 -1.40 -3.39 -0.77
CA MET A 136 -0.29 -4.31 -0.99
C MET A 136 0.25 -4.82 0.34
N MET A 137 0.13 -6.12 0.58
CA MET A 137 0.70 -6.74 1.77
C MET A 137 2.04 -7.37 1.48
N VAL A 138 3.09 -6.98 2.20
CA VAL A 138 4.43 -7.58 2.08
C VAL A 138 4.67 -8.56 3.22
N VAL A 139 4.98 -9.80 2.87
CA VAL A 139 5.35 -10.90 3.79
C VAL A 139 6.72 -11.40 3.41
N SER A 140 7.52 -11.77 4.38
CA SER A 140 8.85 -12.39 4.13
C SER A 140 8.84 -13.86 4.46
N VAL A 141 9.52 -14.68 3.64
CA VAL A 141 9.69 -16.11 3.94
C VAL A 141 10.38 -16.38 5.29
N SER A 142 11.16 -15.41 5.79
CA SER A 142 11.79 -15.51 7.12
C SER A 142 10.82 -15.36 8.29
N GLU A 143 9.56 -14.95 8.04
CA GLU A 143 8.56 -14.74 9.08
C GLU A 143 7.69 -15.97 9.35
N GLY A 144 7.83 -17.01 8.52
CA GLY A 144 7.06 -18.25 8.60
C GLY A 144 5.76 -18.24 7.79
N HIS A 145 5.37 -19.43 7.34
CA HIS A 145 4.20 -19.66 6.48
C HIS A 145 2.86 -19.58 7.21
N ASP A 146 2.85 -19.44 8.52
CA ASP A 146 1.65 -19.40 9.36
C ASP A 146 1.06 -17.99 9.56
N LYS A 147 1.65 -16.98 8.93
CA LYS A 147 1.17 -15.59 9.01
C LYS A 147 -0.29 -15.40 8.60
N PRO A 148 -0.79 -16.05 7.52
CA PRO A 148 -2.21 -15.90 7.15
C PRO A 148 -3.15 -16.40 8.27
N HIS A 149 -2.78 -17.49 8.94
CA HIS A 149 -3.56 -18.01 10.06
C HIS A 149 -3.54 -17.07 11.28
N LYS A 150 -2.41 -16.42 11.55
CA LYS A 150 -2.25 -15.52 12.70
C LYS A 150 -2.90 -14.13 12.48
N TYR A 151 -2.95 -13.65 11.25
CA TYR A 151 -3.41 -12.31 10.89
C TYR A 151 -4.47 -12.33 9.78
N PRO A 152 -5.58 -13.06 9.94
CA PRO A 152 -6.53 -13.34 8.86
C PRO A 152 -7.17 -12.07 8.29
N VAL A 153 -7.40 -11.04 9.10
CA VAL A 153 -8.02 -9.78 8.65
C VAL A 153 -7.15 -9.07 7.62
N MET A 154 -5.83 -8.96 7.89
CA MET A 154 -4.89 -8.32 6.98
C MET A 154 -4.84 -9.04 5.62
N PHE A 155 -4.76 -10.38 5.63
CA PHE A 155 -4.73 -11.18 4.41
C PHE A 155 -6.04 -11.14 3.62
N SER A 156 -7.18 -11.01 4.30
CA SER A 156 -8.48 -10.92 3.63
C SER A 156 -8.71 -9.58 2.94
N LYS A 157 -8.03 -8.52 3.38
CA LYS A 157 -8.16 -7.16 2.82
C LYS A 157 -7.11 -6.82 1.76
N ALA A 158 -6.05 -7.63 1.63
CA ALA A 158 -5.00 -7.38 0.66
C ALA A 158 -5.48 -7.64 -0.76
N ASP A 159 -5.28 -6.70 -1.68
CA ASP A 159 -5.52 -6.87 -3.11
C ASP A 159 -4.37 -7.67 -3.74
N VAL A 160 -3.14 -7.39 -3.31
CA VAL A 160 -1.94 -8.11 -3.73
C VAL A 160 -1.07 -8.49 -2.53
N ILE A 161 -0.50 -9.67 -2.56
CA ILE A 161 0.40 -10.19 -1.52
C ILE A 161 1.76 -10.43 -2.13
N ILE A 162 2.77 -9.73 -1.61
CA ILE A 162 4.16 -9.88 -2.02
C ILE A 162 4.86 -10.82 -1.05
N LEU A 163 5.29 -11.97 -1.55
CA LEU A 163 6.14 -12.89 -0.79
C LEU A 163 7.60 -12.57 -1.09
N ASN A 164 8.22 -11.83 -0.17
CA ASN A 164 9.57 -11.29 -0.33
C ASN A 164 10.64 -12.19 0.28
N LYS A 165 11.89 -11.90 -0.06
CA LYS A 165 13.11 -12.61 0.36
C LYS A 165 13.16 -14.06 -0.13
N MET A 166 12.63 -14.33 -1.34
CA MET A 166 12.65 -15.65 -1.93
C MET A 166 14.07 -16.24 -2.10
N ASP A 167 15.07 -15.37 -2.15
CA ASP A 167 16.49 -15.76 -2.24
C ASP A 167 17.01 -16.54 -1.02
N ILE A 168 16.31 -16.50 0.11
CA ILE A 168 16.70 -17.22 1.33
C ILE A 168 15.72 -18.34 1.70
N ILE A 169 14.75 -18.68 0.86
CA ILE A 169 13.68 -19.64 1.21
C ILE A 169 14.23 -20.99 1.61
N GLU A 170 15.27 -21.50 0.91
CA GLU A 170 15.92 -22.78 1.21
C GLU A 170 16.60 -22.80 2.60
N SER A 171 16.90 -21.62 3.16
CA SER A 171 17.50 -21.46 4.49
C SER A 171 16.45 -21.29 5.58
N THR A 172 15.17 -21.41 5.25
CA THR A 172 14.03 -21.25 6.17
C THR A 172 13.20 -22.53 6.24
N ASN A 173 12.30 -22.59 7.21
CA ASN A 173 11.29 -23.66 7.30
C ASN A 173 9.97 -23.23 6.63
N PHE A 174 10.03 -22.34 5.63
CA PHE A 174 8.84 -21.84 4.97
C PHE A 174 8.27 -22.91 4.04
N ASP A 175 7.00 -23.24 4.22
CA ASP A 175 6.25 -24.18 3.38
C ASP A 175 5.31 -23.39 2.46
N MET A 176 5.63 -23.40 1.17
CA MET A 176 4.87 -22.68 0.14
C MET A 176 3.45 -23.18 0.01
N ASP A 177 3.25 -24.50 0.02
CA ASP A 177 1.93 -25.12 -0.18
C ASP A 177 0.99 -24.77 0.98
N ILE A 178 1.50 -24.81 2.21
CA ILE A 178 0.74 -24.39 3.40
C ILE A 178 0.39 -22.91 3.31
N PHE A 179 1.35 -22.06 2.96
CA PHE A 179 1.13 -20.62 2.81
C PHE A 179 0.04 -20.32 1.78
N TYR A 180 0.19 -20.85 0.56
CA TYR A 180 -0.80 -20.65 -0.51
C TYR A 180 -2.19 -21.15 -0.11
N LYS A 181 -2.28 -22.33 0.50
CA LYS A 181 -3.55 -22.89 0.97
C LYS A 181 -4.23 -21.97 1.99
N GLN A 182 -3.47 -21.44 2.95
CA GLN A 182 -4.01 -20.53 3.96
C GLN A 182 -4.46 -19.20 3.36
N VAL A 183 -3.66 -18.61 2.47
CA VAL A 183 -4.04 -17.38 1.77
C VAL A 183 -5.32 -17.60 0.97
N ARG A 184 -5.39 -18.64 0.16
CA ARG A 184 -6.57 -18.93 -0.69
C ARG A 184 -7.84 -19.24 0.12
N ALA A 185 -7.70 -19.72 1.35
CA ALA A 185 -8.84 -19.90 2.25
C ALA A 185 -9.41 -18.58 2.78
N LEU A 186 -8.58 -17.53 2.89
CA LEU A 186 -8.97 -16.21 3.37
C LEU A 186 -9.31 -15.25 2.22
N ASN A 187 -8.54 -15.31 1.13
CA ASN A 187 -8.63 -14.41 0.01
C ASN A 187 -8.34 -15.18 -1.29
N ARG A 188 -9.39 -15.43 -2.07
CA ARG A 188 -9.30 -16.20 -3.31
C ARG A 188 -8.74 -15.39 -4.47
N ASP A 189 -8.98 -14.08 -4.42
CA ASP A 189 -8.77 -13.17 -5.55
C ASP A 189 -7.44 -12.44 -5.48
N ALA A 190 -6.82 -12.32 -4.29
CA ALA A 190 -5.53 -11.64 -4.14
C ALA A 190 -4.45 -12.23 -5.05
N GLU A 191 -3.79 -11.40 -5.82
CA GLU A 191 -2.60 -11.84 -6.55
C GLU A 191 -1.45 -12.11 -5.57
N ILE A 192 -0.69 -13.18 -5.79
CA ILE A 192 0.53 -13.47 -5.01
C ILE A 192 1.72 -13.33 -5.94
N ILE A 193 2.65 -12.45 -5.59
CA ILE A 193 3.88 -12.21 -6.34
C ILE A 193 5.08 -12.57 -5.46
N GLU A 194 5.83 -13.57 -5.86
CA GLU A 194 7.06 -14.00 -5.20
C GLU A 194 8.22 -13.13 -5.70
N VAL A 195 8.96 -12.51 -4.78
CA VAL A 195 10.06 -11.59 -5.14
C VAL A 195 11.28 -11.77 -4.25
N SER A 196 12.41 -11.30 -4.74
CA SER A 196 13.57 -10.98 -3.90
C SER A 196 13.97 -9.54 -4.19
N ALA A 197 13.68 -8.63 -3.27
CA ALA A 197 14.05 -7.23 -3.40
C ALA A 197 15.59 -7.05 -3.51
N THR A 198 16.36 -7.86 -2.77
CA THR A 198 17.83 -7.79 -2.76
C THR A 198 18.49 -8.36 -4.02
N LYS A 199 17.87 -9.36 -4.66
CA LYS A 199 18.39 -9.99 -5.89
C LYS A 199 17.73 -9.45 -7.16
N GLY A 200 16.70 -8.60 -7.02
CA GLY A 200 15.93 -8.09 -8.15
C GLY A 200 15.03 -9.13 -8.83
N SER A 201 14.83 -10.30 -8.22
CA SER A 201 14.01 -11.36 -8.83
C SER A 201 12.54 -10.97 -8.84
N ASN A 202 11.89 -11.08 -10.00
CA ASN A 202 10.47 -10.76 -10.24
C ASN A 202 10.05 -9.31 -9.88
N ILE A 203 11.01 -8.40 -9.78
CA ILE A 203 10.70 -6.97 -9.57
C ILE A 203 9.99 -6.40 -10.79
N ASP A 204 10.32 -6.85 -11.98
CA ASP A 204 9.65 -6.49 -13.24
C ASP A 204 8.16 -6.84 -13.22
N ARG A 205 7.78 -8.01 -12.69
CA ARG A 205 6.38 -8.40 -12.52
C ARG A 205 5.65 -7.47 -11.55
N LEU A 206 6.27 -7.13 -10.43
CA LEU A 206 5.69 -6.20 -9.45
C LEU A 206 5.54 -4.79 -10.04
N VAL A 207 6.57 -4.31 -10.75
CA VAL A 207 6.50 -3.02 -11.46
C VAL A 207 5.34 -3.02 -12.46
N HIS A 208 5.19 -4.09 -13.26
CA HIS A 208 4.10 -4.22 -14.22
C HIS A 208 2.71 -4.19 -13.54
N HIS A 209 2.56 -4.85 -12.40
CA HIS A 209 1.33 -4.82 -11.59
C HIS A 209 0.97 -3.37 -11.19
N ILE A 210 1.94 -2.63 -10.64
CA ILE A 210 1.73 -1.22 -10.23
C ILE A 210 1.45 -0.33 -11.46
N GLU A 211 2.17 -0.52 -12.57
CA GLU A 211 1.93 0.19 -13.83
C GLU A 211 0.50 -0.01 -14.33
N HIS A 212 -0.02 -1.24 -14.21
CA HIS A 212 -1.40 -1.54 -14.58
C HIS A 212 -2.40 -0.74 -13.72
N GLY A 213 -2.20 -0.67 -12.40
CA GLY A 213 -3.01 0.15 -11.49
C GLY A 213 -3.00 1.63 -11.88
N ILE A 214 -1.81 2.20 -12.16
CA ILE A 214 -1.67 3.59 -12.60
C ILE A 214 -2.41 3.83 -13.93
N GLN A 215 -2.28 2.92 -14.91
CA GLN A 215 -2.93 3.05 -16.21
C GLN A 215 -4.45 2.96 -16.10
N HIS A 216 -4.94 2.03 -15.30
CA HIS A 216 -6.36 1.89 -15.02
C HIS A 216 -6.94 3.17 -14.40
N LYS A 217 -6.27 3.73 -13.40
CA LYS A 217 -6.64 5.00 -12.76
C LYS A 217 -6.74 6.16 -13.74
N LYS A 218 -5.81 6.23 -14.72
CA LYS A 218 -5.79 7.26 -15.76
C LYS A 218 -6.86 7.06 -16.84
N GLY A 219 -7.30 5.81 -17.10
CA GLY A 219 -8.26 5.46 -18.15
C GLY A 219 -9.73 5.63 -17.79
N HIS A 220 -10.09 5.62 -16.52
CA HIS A 220 -11.49 5.57 -16.06
C HIS A 220 -12.35 6.84 -16.29
N HIS A 221 -11.80 7.94 -16.82
CA HIS A 221 -12.53 9.21 -17.01
C HIS A 221 -13.17 9.44 -18.40
N HIS A 222 -13.32 8.40 -19.25
CA HIS A 222 -13.91 8.62 -20.57
C HIS A 222 -15.43 8.44 -20.66
N HIS A 223 -16.20 8.25 -19.56
CA HIS A 223 -17.65 7.99 -19.64
C HIS A 223 -18.53 8.83 -18.69
N HIS A 224 -18.28 10.14 -18.58
CA HIS A 224 -19.32 11.09 -18.18
C HIS A 224 -19.41 12.24 -19.18
N GLY A 225 -19.70 11.92 -20.42
CA GLY A 225 -20.09 12.86 -21.46
C GLY A 225 -21.60 13.06 -21.40
N HIS A 226 -22.03 14.29 -21.19
CA HIS A 226 -23.40 14.76 -21.19
C HIS A 226 -24.18 14.26 -22.41
N GLY A 227 -25.24 13.51 -22.16
CA GLY A 227 -26.34 13.32 -23.11
C GLY A 227 -27.35 14.46 -22.95
N ASP A 228 -27.15 15.56 -23.67
CA ASP A 228 -28.20 16.55 -23.86
C ASP A 228 -29.29 15.95 -24.77
N HIS A 229 -30.40 15.59 -24.16
CA HIS A 229 -31.62 15.32 -24.91
C HIS A 229 -32.36 16.63 -25.19
N HIS A 230 -32.20 17.16 -26.39
CA HIS A 230 -33.14 18.09 -26.94
C HIS A 230 -34.37 17.32 -27.44
N HIS A 231 -35.50 17.60 -26.79
CA HIS A 231 -36.81 17.28 -27.36
C HIS A 231 -37.25 18.40 -28.30
N HIS A 232 -37.60 18.02 -29.53
CA HIS A 232 -38.58 18.69 -30.36
C HIS A 232 -39.89 17.93 -30.32
#